data_f53c403ce815efae0db520a32305e21c
#
_entry.id   f53c403ce815efae0db520a32305e21c
#
_cell.length_a   1.000
_cell.length_b   1.000
_cell.length_c   1.000
_cell.angle_alpha   90.00
_cell.angle_beta   90.00
_cell.angle_gamma   90.00
#
_symmetry.space_group_name_H-M   'P 1'
#
loop_
_entity.id
_entity.type
_entity.pdbx_description
1 polymer ?
#
loop_
_entity_poly.entity_id
_entity_poly.type
_entity_poly.pdbx_seq_one_letter_code
_entity_poly.pdbx_strand_id
1 'polypeptide(L)'
;MRQQMDINYWTCVEMAQAILKDWLAPSSPSKGQERHLIFTSSVAAFYPVAGYSTYAPSKAAIKSLSDSLAQEVLLYDESVKIHTVFPGGISSPGMERENVTKPEITHVLEESDPIQAPDVVAQRSIAGLERGEYLVTVALLGAAMRGCAWGGSKRNNWVLDTLMTWITSIVWLFVGADLDGKVKAYRKKHGHPSTYVKKA
;
A
#
# COMPACT_ATOMS: atom_id res chain seq x y z
N MET A 1 -14.13 10.15 3.42
CA MET A 1 -12.69 10.51 3.29
C MET A 1 -12.05 10.80 4.65
N ARG A 2 -12.55 11.76 5.46
CA ARG A 2 -11.96 12.07 6.78
C ARG A 2 -11.80 10.81 7.64
N GLN A 3 -12.85 10.03 7.86
CA GLN A 3 -12.82 8.78 8.64
C GLN A 3 -11.74 7.78 8.15
N GLN A 4 -11.54 7.65 6.84
CA GLN A 4 -10.47 6.79 6.29
C GLN A 4 -9.07 7.33 6.61
N MET A 5 -8.89 8.66 6.61
CA MET A 5 -7.65 9.28 7.05
C MET A 5 -7.44 9.09 8.55
N ASP A 6 -8.48 9.29 9.36
CA ASP A 6 -8.38 9.15 10.81
C ASP A 6 -7.98 7.73 11.21
N ILE A 7 -8.65 6.71 10.64
CA ILE A 7 -8.40 5.30 10.97
C ILE A 7 -7.08 4.79 10.38
N ASN A 8 -6.81 5.06 9.08
CA ASN A 8 -5.66 4.44 8.40
C ASN A 8 -4.37 5.25 8.58
N TYR A 9 -4.44 6.59 8.49
CA TYR A 9 -3.25 7.43 8.46
C TYR A 9 -2.91 8.00 9.85
N TRP A 10 -3.83 8.72 10.48
CA TRP A 10 -3.52 9.38 11.75
C TRP A 10 -3.20 8.39 12.86
N THR A 11 -3.89 7.27 12.93
CA THR A 11 -3.53 6.19 13.88
C THR A 11 -2.08 5.72 13.66
N CYS A 12 -1.64 5.55 12.40
CA CYS A 12 -0.26 5.18 12.10
C CYS A 12 0.73 6.27 12.50
N VAL A 13 0.41 7.56 12.27
CA VAL A 13 1.24 8.71 12.67
C VAL A 13 1.43 8.74 14.19
N GLU A 14 0.33 8.66 14.94
CA GLU A 14 0.34 8.72 16.40
C GLU A 14 1.13 7.56 17.02
N MET A 15 0.91 6.34 16.52
CA MET A 15 1.65 5.16 16.95
C MET A 15 3.15 5.27 16.63
N ALA A 16 3.49 5.69 15.41
CA ALA A 16 4.87 5.88 15.01
C ALA A 16 5.56 6.95 15.87
N GLN A 17 4.89 8.07 16.11
CA GLN A 17 5.41 9.15 16.99
C GLN A 17 5.68 8.65 18.41
N ALA A 18 4.74 7.90 19.00
CA ALA A 18 4.89 7.36 20.35
C ALA A 18 6.08 6.39 20.43
N ILE A 19 6.18 5.45 19.48
CA ILE A 19 7.25 4.44 19.43
C ILE A 19 8.62 5.12 19.18
N LEU A 20 8.71 5.98 18.18
CA LEU A 20 9.99 6.63 17.83
C LEU A 20 10.45 7.60 18.90
N LYS A 21 9.55 8.28 19.61
CA LYS A 21 9.90 9.13 20.75
C LYS A 21 10.63 8.35 21.84
N ASP A 22 10.22 7.11 22.12
CA ASP A 22 10.87 6.23 23.08
C ASP A 22 12.19 5.66 22.53
N TRP A 23 12.15 5.14 21.30
CA TRP A 23 13.30 4.49 20.69
C TRP A 23 14.47 5.43 20.41
N LEU A 24 14.20 6.66 20.01
CA LEU A 24 15.19 7.64 19.59
C LEU A 24 15.63 8.57 20.75
N ALA A 25 15.08 8.39 21.96
CA ALA A 25 15.51 9.15 23.11
C ALA A 25 17.02 8.93 23.38
N PRO A 26 17.80 9.97 23.73
CA PRO A 26 19.22 9.82 24.04
C PRO A 26 19.49 8.81 25.17
N SER A 27 18.53 8.66 26.09
CA SER A 27 18.57 7.71 27.22
C SER A 27 17.88 6.38 26.94
N SER A 28 17.50 6.10 25.69
CA SER A 28 16.83 4.85 25.35
C SER A 28 17.70 3.64 25.70
N PRO A 29 17.19 2.67 26.47
CA PRO A 29 17.96 1.47 26.86
C PRO A 29 18.25 0.56 25.65
N SER A 30 17.54 0.76 24.56
CA SER A 30 17.69 0.02 23.30
C SER A 30 18.46 0.79 22.22
N LYS A 31 19.17 1.86 22.58
CA LYS A 31 19.99 2.63 21.64
C LYS A 31 21.07 1.76 20.99
N GLY A 32 21.18 1.82 19.66
CA GLY A 32 22.11 1.00 18.89
C GLY A 32 21.68 -0.45 18.68
N GLN A 33 20.53 -0.88 19.23
CA GLN A 33 19.94 -2.18 18.91
C GLN A 33 19.10 -2.07 17.64
N GLU A 34 19.19 -3.08 16.79
CA GLU A 34 18.38 -3.12 15.57
C GLU A 34 16.88 -3.25 15.92
N ARG A 35 16.08 -2.33 15.40
CA ARG A 35 14.63 -2.25 15.62
C ARG A 35 13.92 -1.91 14.33
N HIS A 36 12.78 -2.54 14.12
CA HIS A 36 12.00 -2.40 12.88
C HIS A 36 10.63 -1.82 13.19
N LEU A 37 10.34 -0.64 12.65
CA LEU A 37 8.99 -0.09 12.61
C LEU A 37 8.36 -0.43 11.26
N ILE A 38 7.27 -1.19 11.29
CA ILE A 38 6.65 -1.77 10.10
C ILE A 38 5.25 -1.18 9.94
N PHE A 39 5.02 -0.50 8.81
CA PHE A 39 3.71 -0.03 8.42
C PHE A 39 3.00 -1.06 7.53
N THR A 40 1.68 -1.15 7.65
CA THR A 40 0.83 -1.90 6.72
C THR A 40 0.02 -0.94 5.88
N SER A 41 0.40 -0.80 4.61
CA SER A 41 -0.32 -0.03 3.61
C SER A 41 -1.21 -0.94 2.75
N SER A 42 -1.23 -0.78 1.45
CA SER A 42 -1.94 -1.60 0.46
C SER A 42 -1.34 -1.35 -0.92
N VAL A 43 -1.49 -2.29 -1.85
CA VAL A 43 -1.18 -2.07 -3.29
C VAL A 43 -1.98 -0.92 -3.89
N ALA A 44 -3.14 -0.56 -3.30
CA ALA A 44 -3.91 0.62 -3.68
C ALA A 44 -3.16 1.95 -3.46
N ALA A 45 -2.08 1.95 -2.68
CA ALA A 45 -1.17 3.09 -2.56
C ALA A 45 -0.32 3.30 -3.82
N PHE A 46 -0.10 2.26 -4.61
CA PHE A 46 0.65 2.31 -5.85
C PHE A 46 -0.22 2.63 -7.04
N TYR A 47 -1.40 2.00 -7.10
CA TYR A 47 -2.32 2.16 -8.20
C TYR A 47 -3.78 2.17 -7.71
N PRO A 48 -4.40 3.37 -7.63
CA PRO A 48 -5.81 3.48 -7.25
C PRO A 48 -6.73 3.14 -8.42
N VAL A 49 -7.83 2.47 -8.13
CA VAL A 49 -8.90 2.18 -9.09
C VAL A 49 -10.19 2.93 -8.73
N ALA A 50 -11.15 3.00 -9.66
CA ALA A 50 -12.45 3.60 -9.41
C ALA A 50 -13.14 2.95 -8.20
N GLY A 51 -13.65 3.77 -7.28
CA GLY A 51 -14.24 3.35 -6.00
C GLY A 51 -13.31 3.53 -4.80
N TYR A 52 -11.99 3.62 -4.98
CA TYR A 52 -11.02 3.79 -3.91
C TYR A 52 -10.58 5.24 -3.65
N SER A 53 -11.33 6.23 -4.13
CA SER A 53 -11.00 7.66 -3.94
C SER A 53 -10.91 8.11 -2.47
N THR A 54 -11.46 7.34 -1.53
CA THR A 54 -11.36 7.62 -0.09
C THR A 54 -10.31 6.77 0.60
N TYR A 55 -10.05 5.57 0.11
CA TYR A 55 -9.14 4.59 0.70
C TYR A 55 -7.71 4.74 0.20
N ALA A 56 -7.51 4.75 -1.12
CA ALA A 56 -6.18 4.80 -1.73
C ALA A 56 -5.34 6.01 -1.27
N PRO A 57 -5.87 7.24 -1.14
CA PRO A 57 -5.10 8.36 -0.62
C PRO A 57 -4.59 8.15 0.80
N SER A 58 -5.37 7.48 1.68
CA SER A 58 -4.92 7.19 3.03
C SER A 58 -3.75 6.20 3.06
N LYS A 59 -3.77 5.21 2.17
CA LYS A 59 -2.69 4.23 2.04
C LYS A 59 -1.45 4.80 1.34
N ALA A 60 -1.63 5.71 0.38
CA ALA A 60 -0.52 6.47 -0.23
C ALA A 60 0.15 7.41 0.79
N ALA A 61 -0.64 8.03 1.69
CA ALA A 61 -0.11 8.86 2.76
C ALA A 61 0.77 8.06 3.73
N ILE A 62 0.41 6.81 4.07
CA ILE A 62 1.26 5.91 4.89
C ILE A 62 2.60 5.66 4.18
N LYS A 63 2.59 5.39 2.86
CA LYS A 63 3.83 5.22 2.09
C LYS A 63 4.70 6.47 2.17
N SER A 64 4.13 7.66 1.95
CA SER A 64 4.87 8.92 2.01
C SER A 64 5.44 9.19 3.42
N LEU A 65 4.66 8.89 4.47
CA LEU A 65 5.13 8.98 5.85
C LEU A 65 6.33 8.06 6.09
N SER A 66 6.25 6.80 5.65
CA SER A 66 7.35 5.85 5.82
C SER A 66 8.60 6.27 5.06
N ASP A 67 8.45 6.84 3.85
CA ASP A 67 9.57 7.37 3.06
C ASP A 67 10.32 8.50 3.81
N SER A 68 9.57 9.42 4.43
CA SER A 68 10.14 10.50 5.24
C SER A 68 10.82 9.97 6.49
N LEU A 69 10.13 9.11 7.25
CA LEU A 69 10.67 8.55 8.49
C LEU A 69 11.93 7.70 8.24
N ALA A 70 12.00 6.98 7.10
CA ALA A 70 13.20 6.20 6.75
C ALA A 70 14.47 7.06 6.57
N GLN A 71 14.32 8.34 6.26
CA GLN A 71 15.42 9.30 6.23
C GLN A 71 15.63 9.98 7.60
N GLU A 72 14.54 10.37 8.24
CA GLU A 72 14.60 11.09 9.52
C GLU A 72 15.26 10.28 10.63
N VAL A 73 14.98 8.97 10.73
CA VAL A 73 15.59 8.10 11.76
C VAL A 73 17.11 8.06 11.66
N LEU A 74 17.69 8.26 10.47
CA LEU A 74 19.14 8.30 10.27
C LEU A 74 19.82 9.47 11.00
N LEU A 75 19.07 10.53 11.32
CA LEU A 75 19.57 11.66 12.10
C LEU A 75 19.76 11.31 13.59
N TYR A 76 19.13 10.24 14.06
CA TYR A 76 19.07 9.87 15.46
C TYR A 76 19.76 8.54 15.78
N ASP A 77 19.39 7.49 15.03
CA ASP A 77 19.91 6.13 15.25
C ASP A 77 19.76 5.28 13.98
N GLU A 78 20.87 4.97 13.33
CA GLU A 78 20.90 4.14 12.10
C GLU A 78 20.44 2.68 12.32
N SER A 79 20.38 2.22 13.57
CA SER A 79 19.90 0.88 13.92
C SER A 79 18.37 0.76 13.83
N VAL A 80 17.64 1.88 13.80
CA VAL A 80 16.19 1.88 13.57
C VAL A 80 15.89 1.79 12.08
N LYS A 81 15.12 0.79 11.70
CA LYS A 81 14.73 0.54 10.31
C LYS A 81 13.23 0.76 10.13
N ILE A 82 12.85 1.40 9.02
CA ILE A 82 11.46 1.61 8.65
C ILE A 82 11.14 0.70 7.48
N HIS A 83 10.00 0.03 7.51
CA HIS A 83 9.51 -0.83 6.44
C HIS A 83 8.03 -0.58 6.18
N THR A 84 7.57 -0.88 4.96
CA THR A 84 6.15 -0.83 4.64
C THR A 84 5.75 -2.06 3.83
N VAL A 85 4.72 -2.76 4.29
CA VAL A 85 4.13 -3.92 3.62
C VAL A 85 2.91 -3.46 2.82
N PHE A 86 2.80 -3.95 1.59
CA PHE A 86 1.73 -3.61 0.66
C PHE A 86 0.98 -4.88 0.23
N PRO A 87 0.04 -5.36 1.04
CA PRO A 87 -0.81 -6.47 0.64
C PRO A 87 -1.83 -6.06 -0.42
N GLY A 88 -2.25 -7.04 -1.22
CA GLY A 88 -3.44 -6.97 -2.07
C GLY A 88 -4.69 -7.41 -1.32
N GLY A 89 -5.61 -8.12 -1.99
CA GLY A 89 -6.79 -8.70 -1.37
C GLY A 89 -6.43 -9.78 -0.34
N ILE A 90 -6.96 -9.68 0.88
CA ILE A 90 -6.79 -10.66 1.96
C ILE A 90 -8.16 -11.21 2.33
N SER A 91 -8.35 -12.54 2.29
CA SER A 91 -9.58 -13.20 2.73
C SER A 91 -9.74 -13.04 4.25
N SER A 92 -10.47 -12.01 4.65
CA SER A 92 -10.63 -11.64 6.05
C SER A 92 -12.03 -11.07 6.33
N PRO A 93 -12.50 -11.09 7.58
CA PRO A 93 -13.76 -10.43 7.95
C PRO A 93 -13.79 -8.93 7.62
N GLY A 94 -12.61 -8.30 7.53
CA GLY A 94 -12.46 -6.92 7.09
C GLY A 94 -12.84 -6.75 5.62
N MET A 95 -12.34 -7.63 4.75
CA MET A 95 -12.66 -7.65 3.32
C MET A 95 -14.14 -7.95 3.08
N GLU A 96 -14.74 -8.86 3.85
CA GLU A 96 -16.17 -9.15 3.75
C GLU A 96 -17.02 -7.90 4.04
N ARG A 97 -16.68 -7.17 5.11
CA ARG A 97 -17.37 -5.91 5.45
C ARG A 97 -17.14 -4.82 4.38
N GLU A 98 -15.94 -4.73 3.82
CA GLU A 98 -15.62 -3.81 2.73
C GLU A 98 -16.45 -4.13 1.48
N ASN A 99 -16.57 -5.39 1.12
CA ASN A 99 -17.31 -5.85 -0.06
C ASN A 99 -18.81 -5.51 -0.02
N VAL A 100 -19.42 -5.37 1.17
CA VAL A 100 -20.81 -4.94 1.32
C VAL A 100 -21.03 -3.51 0.81
N THR A 101 -20.04 -2.63 0.99
CA THR A 101 -20.15 -1.20 0.65
C THR A 101 -19.35 -0.81 -0.59
N LYS A 102 -18.54 -1.73 -1.11
CA LYS A 102 -17.69 -1.53 -2.29
C LYS A 102 -18.55 -1.30 -3.54
N PRO A 103 -18.28 -0.26 -4.34
CA PRO A 103 -18.99 -0.04 -5.61
C PRO A 103 -18.84 -1.22 -6.56
N GLU A 104 -19.88 -1.53 -7.34
CA GLU A 104 -19.85 -2.64 -8.30
C GLU A 104 -18.73 -2.49 -9.34
N ILE A 105 -18.45 -1.26 -9.79
CA ILE A 105 -17.33 -1.01 -10.71
C ILE A 105 -16.00 -1.43 -10.11
N THR A 106 -15.78 -1.30 -8.79
CA THR A 106 -14.56 -1.73 -8.13
C THR A 106 -14.44 -3.26 -8.19
N HIS A 107 -15.52 -3.99 -7.95
CA HIS A 107 -15.53 -5.45 -8.11
C HIS A 107 -15.17 -5.87 -9.54
N VAL A 108 -15.69 -5.19 -10.55
CA VAL A 108 -15.36 -5.47 -11.98
C VAL A 108 -13.86 -5.23 -12.26
N LEU A 109 -13.29 -4.19 -11.68
CA LEU A 109 -11.87 -3.86 -11.89
C LEU A 109 -10.91 -4.78 -11.14
N GLU A 110 -11.34 -5.37 -10.02
CA GLU A 110 -10.57 -6.28 -9.18
C GLU A 110 -10.89 -7.76 -9.43
N GLU A 111 -11.74 -8.09 -10.41
CA GLU A 111 -12.22 -9.45 -10.67
C GLU A 111 -11.07 -10.46 -10.85
N SER A 112 -9.98 -10.03 -11.46
CA SER A 112 -8.80 -10.86 -11.71
C SER A 112 -7.72 -10.76 -10.63
N ASP A 113 -7.93 -9.96 -9.59
CA ASP A 113 -6.92 -9.75 -8.56
C ASP A 113 -6.82 -10.96 -7.62
N PRO A 114 -5.61 -11.42 -7.29
CA PRO A 114 -5.44 -12.56 -6.41
C PRO A 114 -5.84 -12.22 -4.98
N ILE A 115 -6.75 -13.01 -4.41
CA ILE A 115 -7.08 -12.97 -2.98
C ILE A 115 -6.24 -14.00 -2.26
N GLN A 116 -5.54 -13.59 -1.20
CA GLN A 116 -4.63 -14.43 -0.44
C GLN A 116 -5.15 -14.69 0.97
N ALA A 117 -4.84 -15.88 1.52
CA ALA A 117 -5.12 -16.19 2.92
C ALA A 117 -4.23 -15.34 3.84
N PRO A 118 -4.72 -14.94 5.03
CA PRO A 118 -3.98 -14.07 5.96
C PRO A 118 -2.61 -14.62 6.38
N ASP A 119 -2.50 -15.91 6.60
CA ASP A 119 -1.26 -16.61 6.94
C ASP A 119 -0.22 -16.54 5.82
N VAL A 120 -0.64 -16.70 4.56
CA VAL A 120 0.22 -16.56 3.38
C VAL A 120 0.75 -15.13 3.27
N VAL A 121 -0.12 -14.13 3.50
CA VAL A 121 0.29 -12.72 3.50
C VAL A 121 1.30 -12.45 4.61
N ALA A 122 1.05 -12.96 5.82
CA ALA A 122 1.96 -12.81 6.96
C ALA A 122 3.33 -13.44 6.67
N GLN A 123 3.37 -14.69 6.21
CA GLN A 123 4.62 -15.40 5.87
C GLN A 123 5.43 -14.66 4.81
N ARG A 124 4.77 -14.19 3.73
CA ARG A 124 5.46 -13.46 2.65
C ARG A 124 5.94 -12.08 3.11
N SER A 125 5.19 -11.44 4.00
CA SER A 125 5.60 -10.17 4.60
C SER A 125 6.87 -10.35 5.43
N ILE A 126 6.90 -11.33 6.33
CA ILE A 126 8.06 -11.65 7.16
C ILE A 126 9.26 -12.01 6.28
N ALA A 127 9.09 -12.88 5.30
CA ALA A 127 10.17 -13.23 4.37
C ALA A 127 10.74 -12.03 3.60
N GLY A 128 9.90 -11.03 3.25
CA GLY A 128 10.38 -9.78 2.66
C GLY A 128 11.19 -8.94 3.65
N LEU A 129 10.72 -8.84 4.89
CA LEU A 129 11.42 -8.12 5.96
C LEU A 129 12.77 -8.77 6.29
N GLU A 130 12.85 -10.10 6.37
CA GLU A 130 14.08 -10.87 6.58
C GLU A 130 15.10 -10.65 5.46
N ARG A 131 14.65 -10.39 4.23
CA ARG A 131 15.53 -9.98 3.12
C ARG A 131 15.96 -8.51 3.20
N GLY A 132 15.50 -7.76 4.21
CA GLY A 132 15.80 -6.33 4.37
C GLY A 132 15.04 -5.44 3.39
N GLU A 133 13.95 -5.92 2.77
CA GLU A 133 13.16 -5.12 1.84
C GLU A 133 12.52 -3.92 2.56
N TYR A 134 12.66 -2.74 1.98
CA TYR A 134 12.03 -1.53 2.49
C TYR A 134 10.53 -1.46 2.14
N LEU A 135 10.19 -1.64 0.84
CA LEU A 135 8.82 -1.78 0.37
C LEU A 135 8.55 -3.27 0.08
N VAL A 136 7.83 -3.92 0.97
CA VAL A 136 7.52 -5.35 0.88
C VAL A 136 6.21 -5.56 0.13
N THR A 137 6.22 -6.42 -0.89
CA THR A 137 5.01 -6.84 -1.59
C THR A 137 4.83 -8.35 -1.47
N VAL A 138 3.59 -8.80 -1.36
CA VAL A 138 3.25 -10.20 -1.05
C VAL A 138 2.75 -11.00 -2.26
N ALA A 139 2.64 -10.36 -3.42
CA ALA A 139 2.21 -10.98 -4.67
C ALA A 139 2.94 -10.36 -5.87
N LEU A 140 3.01 -11.11 -6.98
CA LEU A 140 3.67 -10.67 -8.21
C LEU A 140 3.01 -9.38 -8.77
N LEU A 141 1.67 -9.31 -8.74
CA LEU A 141 0.94 -8.11 -9.16
C LEU A 141 1.36 -6.89 -8.32
N GLY A 142 1.44 -7.04 -7.00
CA GLY A 142 1.92 -5.97 -6.11
C GLY A 142 3.36 -5.56 -6.41
N ALA A 143 4.24 -6.50 -6.76
CA ALA A 143 5.62 -6.20 -7.16
C ALA A 143 5.68 -5.42 -8.48
N ALA A 144 4.83 -5.74 -9.45
CA ALA A 144 4.70 -5.00 -10.69
C ALA A 144 4.16 -3.58 -10.46
N MET A 145 3.11 -3.43 -9.62
CA MET A 145 2.57 -2.13 -9.22
C MET A 145 3.63 -1.29 -8.49
N ARG A 146 4.39 -1.88 -7.57
CA ARG A 146 5.52 -1.22 -6.89
C ARG A 146 6.54 -0.71 -7.90
N GLY A 147 6.85 -1.50 -8.94
CA GLY A 147 7.76 -1.12 -10.01
C GLY A 147 7.42 0.23 -10.64
N CYS A 148 6.13 0.52 -10.86
CA CYS A 148 5.67 1.80 -11.41
C CYS A 148 5.69 2.96 -10.40
N ALA A 149 5.64 2.65 -9.09
CA ALA A 149 5.36 3.62 -8.03
C ALA A 149 6.56 3.92 -7.12
N TRP A 150 7.76 3.53 -7.50
CA TRP A 150 8.96 3.76 -6.69
C TRP A 150 9.17 5.25 -6.36
N GLY A 151 9.07 6.12 -7.36
CA GLY A 151 9.36 7.55 -7.18
C GLY A 151 10.70 7.76 -6.47
N GLY A 152 10.68 8.56 -5.39
CA GLY A 152 11.83 8.82 -4.51
C GLY A 152 12.05 7.80 -3.39
N SER A 153 11.24 6.74 -3.30
CA SER A 153 11.39 5.72 -2.26
C SER A 153 12.71 4.96 -2.39
N LYS A 154 13.26 4.55 -1.24
CA LYS A 154 14.46 3.73 -1.17
C LYS A 154 14.23 2.40 -1.91
N ARG A 155 15.15 2.03 -2.80
CA ARG A 155 15.11 0.77 -3.54
C ARG A 155 15.45 -0.42 -2.63
N ASN A 156 14.79 -1.56 -2.87
CA ASN A 156 15.17 -2.83 -2.24
C ASN A 156 16.47 -3.37 -2.91
N ASN A 157 16.46 -3.36 -4.25
CA ASN A 157 17.63 -3.60 -5.09
C ASN A 157 17.71 -2.51 -6.14
N TRP A 158 18.71 -1.62 -6.03
CA TRP A 158 18.74 -0.41 -6.86
C TRP A 158 18.88 -0.70 -8.37
N VAL A 159 19.57 -1.77 -8.79
CA VAL A 159 19.69 -2.15 -10.20
C VAL A 159 18.39 -2.73 -10.71
N LEU A 160 17.92 -3.82 -10.05
CA LEU A 160 16.72 -4.54 -10.48
C LEU A 160 15.47 -3.64 -10.44
N ASP A 161 15.28 -2.90 -9.36
CA ASP A 161 14.12 -2.04 -9.19
C ASP A 161 14.12 -0.88 -10.21
N THR A 162 15.30 -0.36 -10.58
CA THR A 162 15.40 0.67 -11.62
C THR A 162 15.04 0.12 -13.00
N LEU A 163 15.55 -1.06 -13.36
CA LEU A 163 15.19 -1.74 -14.61
C LEU A 163 13.68 -2.06 -14.65
N MET A 164 13.15 -2.59 -13.55
CA MET A 164 11.72 -2.89 -13.43
C MET A 164 10.87 -1.63 -13.54
N THR A 165 11.32 -0.48 -13.02
CA THR A 165 10.60 0.79 -13.16
C THR A 165 10.40 1.16 -14.64
N TRP A 166 11.40 1.00 -15.48
CA TRP A 166 11.26 1.28 -16.92
C TRP A 166 10.30 0.32 -17.60
N ILE A 167 10.45 -0.99 -17.36
CA ILE A 167 9.58 -2.01 -17.95
C ILE A 167 8.13 -1.81 -17.51
N THR A 168 7.88 -1.68 -16.20
CA THR A 168 6.54 -1.57 -15.65
C THR A 168 5.88 -0.25 -16.04
N SER A 169 6.63 0.84 -16.21
CA SER A 169 6.08 2.11 -16.71
C SER A 169 5.49 1.95 -18.12
N ILE A 170 6.16 1.20 -19.01
CA ILE A 170 5.63 0.91 -20.35
C ILE A 170 4.40 -0.01 -20.25
N VAL A 171 4.49 -1.09 -19.49
CA VAL A 171 3.37 -2.03 -19.30
C VAL A 171 2.14 -1.30 -18.75
N TRP A 172 2.35 -0.36 -17.83
CA TRP A 172 1.25 0.38 -17.20
C TRP A 172 0.49 1.33 -18.12
N LEU A 173 1.09 1.75 -19.25
CA LEU A 173 0.35 2.49 -20.28
C LEU A 173 -0.79 1.63 -20.85
N PHE A 174 -0.54 0.34 -21.07
CA PHE A 174 -1.55 -0.58 -21.59
C PHE A 174 -2.55 -0.99 -20.51
N VAL A 175 -2.09 -1.27 -19.29
CA VAL A 175 -2.96 -1.60 -18.16
C VAL A 175 -3.87 -0.42 -17.83
N GLY A 176 -3.36 0.81 -17.79
CA GLY A 176 -4.16 2.02 -17.54
C GLY A 176 -5.23 2.22 -18.62
N ALA A 177 -4.86 2.04 -19.91
CA ALA A 177 -5.81 2.15 -21.01
C ALA A 177 -6.92 1.07 -20.94
N ASP A 178 -6.58 -0.17 -20.56
CA ASP A 178 -7.55 -1.26 -20.35
C ASP A 178 -8.52 -0.94 -19.22
N LEU A 179 -8.02 -0.49 -18.06
CA LEU A 179 -8.84 -0.11 -16.92
C LEU A 179 -9.77 1.06 -17.24
N ASP A 180 -9.26 2.11 -17.90
CA ASP A 180 -10.09 3.21 -18.40
C ASP A 180 -11.17 2.72 -19.37
N GLY A 181 -10.82 1.78 -20.25
CA GLY A 181 -11.75 1.13 -21.16
C GLY A 181 -12.88 0.41 -20.43
N LYS A 182 -12.54 -0.36 -19.38
CA LYS A 182 -13.53 -1.05 -18.53
C LYS A 182 -14.46 -0.07 -17.81
N VAL A 183 -13.93 1.02 -17.27
CA VAL A 183 -14.73 2.07 -16.60
C VAL A 183 -15.69 2.73 -17.61
N LYS A 184 -15.21 3.08 -18.82
CA LYS A 184 -16.05 3.67 -19.87
C LYS A 184 -17.13 2.69 -20.36
N ALA A 185 -16.78 1.42 -20.53
CA ALA A 185 -17.72 0.37 -20.92
C ALA A 185 -18.79 0.16 -19.84
N TYR A 186 -18.38 0.13 -18.58
CA TYR A 186 -19.29 0.05 -17.44
C TYR A 186 -20.28 1.23 -17.41
N ARG A 187 -19.78 2.48 -17.59
CA ARG A 187 -20.62 3.66 -17.69
C ARG A 187 -21.62 3.56 -18.85
N LYS A 188 -21.18 3.08 -20.02
CA LYS A 188 -22.05 2.91 -21.19
C LYS A 188 -23.18 1.92 -20.92
N LYS A 189 -22.90 0.84 -20.18
CA LYS A 189 -23.87 -0.22 -19.82
C LYS A 189 -24.85 0.23 -18.73
N HIS A 190 -24.37 0.94 -17.69
CA HIS A 190 -25.14 1.23 -16.47
C HIS A 190 -25.61 2.69 -16.35
N GLY A 191 -25.17 3.58 -17.25
CA GLY A 191 -25.54 4.98 -17.26
C GLY A 191 -24.69 5.84 -16.29
N HIS A 192 -25.25 6.99 -15.88
CA HIS A 192 -24.57 7.90 -14.97
C HIS A 192 -24.65 7.39 -13.52
N PRO A 193 -23.60 7.54 -12.70
CA PRO A 193 -23.59 7.05 -11.31
C PRO A 193 -24.73 7.52 -10.41
N SER A 194 -25.32 8.70 -10.69
CA SER A 194 -26.49 9.18 -9.97
C SER A 194 -27.75 8.32 -10.15
N THR A 195 -27.77 7.47 -11.18
CA THR A 195 -28.91 6.58 -11.47
C THR A 195 -28.75 5.19 -10.83
N TYR A 196 -27.59 4.91 -10.23
CA TYR A 196 -27.36 3.62 -9.57
C TYR A 196 -28.20 3.53 -8.30
N VAL A 197 -28.98 2.46 -8.20
CA VAL A 197 -29.73 2.16 -6.98
C VAL A 197 -28.75 1.89 -5.86
N LYS A 198 -28.76 2.68 -4.78
CA LYS A 198 -28.02 2.34 -3.56
C LYS A 198 -28.58 1.03 -3.05
N LYS A 199 -27.80 -0.04 -3.05
CA LYS A 199 -28.12 -1.24 -2.28
C LYS A 199 -28.15 -0.80 -0.82
N ALA A 200 -29.35 -0.88 -0.22
CA ALA A 200 -29.60 -0.56 1.17
C ALA A 200 -28.89 -1.57 2.08
#